data_4867fe5014f3f88dde6e11916125633c
#
_entry.id   4867fe5014f3f88dde6e11916125633c
#
_cell.length_a   1.000
_cell.length_b   1.000
_cell.length_c   1.000
_cell.angle_alpha   90.00
_cell.angle_beta   90.00
_cell.angle_gamma   90.00
#
_symmetry.space_group_name_H-M   'P 1'
#
loop_
_entity.id
_entity.type
_entity.pdbx_description
1 polymer ?
#
loop_
_entity_poly.entity_id
_entity_poly.type
_entity_poly.pdbx_seq_one_letter_code
_entity_poly.pdbx_strand_id
1 'polypeptide(L)'
;MLEIAIKNLKKETNDRGYIKKARTLLLDYYKSIKDKELSYKIYSALEENHLMRIETTTKQGIYNAYEVVKPYYDKKVKLRRPKRRSVDFNQGVDARLFTPHMAKQFARIAINPLRIAFDNMAIKDTYVSAIKMCQQEGLRKFSNYILYNFNDEPIDLYRRLKINVELCEELDIDIYSFPMKYHPLFDEHSHDRNYIGKQWNMKYVRSVQAVLNVTKGCIGRGLSFFYRAFGRTEKEFFDILLMPDAMILYRFFFEWLESKGHKLSKYRWERIIDGLSEAEKAHFIEFLNSEDDEAPQLAYIEELKPFYVNL
;
A
#
# COMPACT_ATOMS: atom_id res chain seq x y z
N MET A 1 22.02 4.72 16.95
CA MET A 1 20.70 4.88 17.60
C MET A 1 20.74 4.52 19.08
N LEU A 2 21.35 3.39 19.49
CA LEU A 2 21.44 2.99 20.90
C LEU A 2 22.18 4.01 21.76
N GLU A 3 23.36 4.50 21.33
CA GLU A 3 24.09 5.54 22.05
C GLU A 3 23.28 6.81 22.28
N ILE A 4 22.50 7.23 21.27
CA ILE A 4 21.63 8.40 21.38
C ILE A 4 20.51 8.13 22.42
N ALA A 5 19.92 6.93 22.40
CA ALA A 5 18.89 6.55 23.37
C ALA A 5 19.46 6.55 24.80
N ILE A 6 20.66 6.01 25.01
CA ILE A 6 21.37 6.02 26.31
C ILE A 6 21.71 7.45 26.75
N LYS A 7 22.19 8.30 25.82
CA LYS A 7 22.52 9.69 26.11
C LYS A 7 21.26 10.49 26.50
N ASN A 8 20.14 10.26 25.82
CA ASN A 8 18.87 10.90 26.17
C ASN A 8 18.34 10.41 27.50
N LEU A 9 18.42 9.09 27.78
CA LEU A 9 18.04 8.51 29.04
C LEU A 9 18.79 9.12 30.24
N LYS A 10 20.06 9.53 30.07
CA LYS A 10 20.85 10.23 31.09
C LYS A 10 20.36 11.63 31.43
N LYS A 11 19.68 12.31 30.50
CA LYS A 11 19.28 13.71 30.64
C LYS A 11 17.87 13.89 31.19
N GLU A 12 17.01 12.91 31.03
CA GLU A 12 15.58 13.04 31.26
C GLU A 12 15.18 12.59 32.67
N THR A 13 14.23 13.29 33.26
CA THR A 13 13.63 12.96 34.58
C THR A 13 12.45 12.02 34.45
N ASN A 14 11.64 12.12 33.37
CA ASN A 14 10.55 11.20 33.08
C ASN A 14 11.00 10.14 32.09
N ASP A 15 11.44 9.02 32.61
CA ASP A 15 12.23 8.05 31.86
C ASP A 15 11.46 6.95 31.13
N ARG A 16 10.16 6.78 31.41
CA ARG A 16 9.42 5.59 30.94
C ARG A 16 9.52 5.33 29.43
N GLY A 17 9.38 6.40 28.62
CA GLY A 17 9.52 6.30 27.17
C GLY A 17 10.94 5.99 26.70
N TYR A 18 11.92 6.62 27.34
CA TYR A 18 13.34 6.41 27.04
C TYR A 18 13.84 5.04 27.50
N ILE A 19 13.39 4.56 28.66
CA ILE A 19 13.63 3.19 29.15
C ILE A 19 13.11 2.17 28.14
N LYS A 20 11.86 2.29 27.71
CA LYS A 20 11.26 1.41 26.70
C LYS A 20 12.06 1.41 25.41
N LYS A 21 12.46 2.59 24.92
CA LYS A 21 13.24 2.73 23.67
C LYS A 21 14.63 2.11 23.79
N ALA A 22 15.37 2.40 24.85
CA ALA A 22 16.71 1.87 25.06
C ALA A 22 16.69 0.33 25.24
N ARG A 23 15.75 -0.18 26.04
CA ARG A 23 15.52 -1.63 26.19
C ARG A 23 15.25 -2.30 24.84
N THR A 24 14.32 -1.78 24.04
CA THR A 24 14.01 -2.33 22.72
C THR A 24 15.26 -2.41 21.84
N LEU A 25 16.07 -1.35 21.79
CA LEU A 25 17.30 -1.33 21.00
C LEU A 25 18.35 -2.34 21.47
N LEU A 26 18.45 -2.59 22.79
CA LEU A 26 19.32 -3.63 23.35
C LEU A 26 18.84 -5.03 22.98
N LEU A 27 17.54 -5.29 23.09
CA LEU A 27 16.95 -6.57 22.70
C LEU A 27 17.04 -6.81 21.17
N ASP A 28 16.84 -5.79 20.35
CA ASP A 28 16.99 -5.90 18.91
C ASP A 28 18.45 -6.19 18.51
N TYR A 29 19.39 -5.58 19.23
CA TYR A 29 20.80 -5.91 19.06
C TYR A 29 21.09 -7.36 19.40
N TYR A 30 20.64 -7.85 20.57
CA TYR A 30 20.75 -9.25 20.98
C TYR A 30 20.21 -10.20 19.91
N LYS A 31 18.98 -10.00 19.45
CA LYS A 31 18.35 -10.82 18.40
C LYS A 31 19.12 -10.84 17.07
N SER A 32 19.95 -9.83 16.81
CA SER A 32 20.75 -9.71 15.59
C SER A 32 22.11 -10.43 15.65
N ILE A 33 22.47 -11.00 16.79
CA ILE A 33 23.76 -11.69 17.01
C ILE A 33 23.62 -13.14 16.52
N LYS A 34 24.55 -13.55 15.63
CA LYS A 34 24.63 -14.91 15.10
C LYS A 34 25.61 -15.80 15.85
N ASP A 35 26.63 -15.19 16.45
CA ASP A 35 27.63 -15.87 17.27
C ASP A 35 27.01 -16.34 18.58
N LYS A 36 27.09 -17.65 18.87
CA LYS A 36 26.44 -18.28 20.01
C LYS A 36 27.04 -17.86 21.34
N GLU A 37 28.36 -17.71 21.44
CA GLU A 37 29.04 -17.35 22.65
C GLU A 37 28.76 -15.89 23.01
N LEU A 38 28.87 -15.00 22.03
CA LEU A 38 28.50 -13.59 22.21
C LEU A 38 27.00 -13.43 22.53
N SER A 39 26.14 -14.21 21.89
CA SER A 39 24.69 -14.19 22.13
C SER A 39 24.40 -14.58 23.61
N TYR A 40 25.02 -15.63 24.10
CA TYR A 40 24.87 -16.05 25.50
C TYR A 40 25.35 -14.96 26.47
N LYS A 41 26.53 -14.40 26.23
CA LYS A 41 27.08 -13.31 27.07
C LYS A 41 26.15 -12.09 27.12
N ILE A 42 25.60 -11.69 25.99
CA ILE A 42 24.68 -10.53 25.93
C ILE A 42 23.35 -10.89 26.58
N TYR A 43 22.82 -12.11 26.37
CA TYR A 43 21.62 -12.59 27.03
C TYR A 43 21.74 -12.54 28.54
N SER A 44 22.83 -13.13 29.12
CA SER A 44 23.08 -13.12 30.57
C SER A 44 23.09 -11.69 31.11
N ALA A 45 23.76 -10.75 30.42
CA ALA A 45 23.79 -9.37 30.87
C ALA A 45 22.41 -8.69 30.85
N LEU A 46 21.56 -9.04 29.88
CA LEU A 46 20.18 -8.51 29.82
C LEU A 46 19.28 -9.12 30.89
N GLU A 47 19.44 -10.41 31.17
CA GLU A 47 18.67 -11.14 32.19
C GLU A 47 19.04 -10.72 33.60
N GLU A 48 20.34 -10.70 33.95
CA GLU A 48 20.87 -10.26 35.25
C GLU A 48 20.46 -8.82 35.62
N ASN A 49 20.30 -7.97 34.61
CA ASN A 49 19.84 -6.59 34.76
C ASN A 49 18.32 -6.40 34.60
N HIS A 50 17.55 -7.49 34.57
CA HIS A 50 16.10 -7.53 34.53
C HIS A 50 15.47 -6.85 33.28
N LEU A 51 16.17 -6.90 32.13
CA LEU A 51 15.68 -6.28 30.87
C LEU A 51 14.72 -7.16 30.07
N MET A 52 14.49 -8.41 30.49
CA MET A 52 13.62 -9.33 29.71
C MET A 52 12.14 -8.91 29.76
N ARG A 53 11.70 -8.25 30.83
CA ARG A 53 10.35 -7.70 30.98
C ARG A 53 10.40 -6.19 31.17
N ILE A 54 9.44 -5.46 30.59
CA ILE A 54 9.42 -3.99 30.69
C ILE A 54 9.08 -3.51 32.10
N GLU A 55 8.29 -4.30 32.84
CA GLU A 55 7.84 -4.01 34.20
C GLU A 55 9.00 -4.03 35.20
N THR A 56 9.99 -4.88 34.97
CA THR A 56 11.17 -5.03 35.85
C THR A 56 12.37 -4.20 35.38
N THR A 57 12.27 -3.58 34.19
CA THR A 57 13.40 -2.83 33.64
C THR A 57 13.57 -1.48 34.32
N THR A 58 14.75 -1.27 34.86
CA THR A 58 15.16 0.00 35.49
C THR A 58 16.14 0.78 34.62
N LYS A 59 16.26 2.08 34.86
CA LYS A 59 17.26 2.94 34.22
C LYS A 59 18.69 2.43 34.50
N GLN A 60 18.96 2.05 35.74
CA GLN A 60 20.27 1.52 36.14
C GLN A 60 20.58 0.19 35.43
N GLY A 61 19.59 -0.71 35.36
CA GLY A 61 19.76 -1.99 34.66
C GLY A 61 20.13 -1.79 33.17
N ILE A 62 19.52 -0.78 32.50
CA ILE A 62 19.89 -0.43 31.15
C ILE A 62 21.35 0.04 31.04
N TYR A 63 21.83 0.86 31.95
CA TYR A 63 23.23 1.30 31.94
C TYR A 63 24.20 0.14 32.16
N ASN A 64 23.94 -0.72 33.16
CA ASN A 64 24.77 -1.88 33.44
C ASN A 64 24.85 -2.83 32.22
N ALA A 65 23.69 -3.16 31.64
CA ALA A 65 23.64 -4.00 30.44
C ALA A 65 24.33 -3.31 29.23
N TYR A 66 24.19 -2.00 29.08
CA TYR A 66 24.83 -1.26 28.00
C TYR A 66 26.35 -1.28 28.07
N GLU A 67 26.95 -1.17 29.26
CA GLU A 67 28.41 -1.25 29.41
C GLU A 67 28.96 -2.60 28.91
N VAL A 68 28.22 -3.70 29.12
CA VAL A 68 28.58 -5.03 28.60
C VAL A 68 28.42 -5.10 27.10
N VAL A 69 27.36 -4.48 26.55
CA VAL A 69 27.01 -4.52 25.12
C VAL A 69 27.90 -3.59 24.30
N LYS A 70 28.26 -2.44 24.84
CA LYS A 70 28.95 -1.33 24.15
C LYS A 70 30.17 -1.76 23.31
N PRO A 71 31.15 -2.54 23.84
CA PRO A 71 32.33 -2.92 23.06
C PRO A 71 32.00 -3.68 21.77
N TYR A 72 30.95 -4.47 21.78
CA TYR A 72 30.51 -5.30 20.67
C TYR A 72 29.57 -4.52 19.70
N TYR A 73 28.73 -3.64 20.25
CA TYR A 73 27.85 -2.77 19.49
C TYR A 73 28.65 -1.78 18.64
N ASP A 74 29.67 -1.15 19.20
CA ASP A 74 30.53 -0.20 18.51
C ASP A 74 31.28 -0.85 17.35
N LYS A 75 31.77 -2.10 17.54
CA LYS A 75 32.39 -2.88 16.45
C LYS A 75 31.41 -3.10 15.30
N LYS A 76 30.17 -3.48 15.60
CA LYS A 76 29.13 -3.73 14.60
C LYS A 76 28.71 -2.45 13.85
N VAL A 77 28.60 -1.33 14.57
CA VAL A 77 28.26 -0.02 13.97
C VAL A 77 29.35 0.46 13.03
N LYS A 78 30.64 0.28 13.40
CA LYS A 78 31.79 0.67 12.55
C LYS A 78 31.86 -0.15 11.25
N LEU A 79 31.35 -1.39 11.24
CA LEU A 79 31.33 -2.27 10.07
C LEU A 79 30.11 -2.00 9.15
N ARG A 80 29.10 -1.26 9.60
CA ARG A 80 27.95 -0.91 8.75
C ARG A 80 28.35 0.18 7.76
N ARG A 81 28.26 -0.13 6.47
CA ARG A 81 28.32 0.90 5.43
C ARG A 81 27.25 1.96 5.70
N PRO A 82 27.58 3.25 5.63
CA PRO A 82 26.58 4.31 5.76
C PRO A 82 25.43 4.05 4.80
N LYS A 83 24.21 4.10 5.29
CA LYS A 83 23.04 4.06 4.39
C LYS A 83 23.10 5.32 3.52
N ARG A 84 22.97 5.15 2.21
CA ARG A 84 22.79 6.28 1.30
C ARG A 84 21.55 7.05 1.76
N ARG A 85 21.69 8.33 1.96
CA ARG A 85 20.55 9.23 2.19
C ARG A 85 19.97 9.57 0.84
N SER A 86 18.65 9.58 0.76
CA SER A 86 17.91 10.02 -0.43
C SER A 86 17.02 11.21 -0.08
N VAL A 87 16.73 12.00 -1.08
CA VAL A 87 15.74 13.08 -1.03
C VAL A 87 14.42 12.50 -1.52
N ASP A 88 13.33 12.80 -0.81
CA ASP A 88 11.96 12.48 -1.23
C ASP A 88 11.14 13.78 -1.25
N PHE A 89 10.68 14.17 -2.43
CA PHE A 89 9.71 15.25 -2.59
C PHE A 89 8.30 14.69 -2.38
N ASN A 90 7.90 14.60 -1.14
CA ASN A 90 6.70 13.88 -0.72
C ASN A 90 5.41 14.37 -1.40
N GLN A 91 5.32 15.63 -1.78
CA GLN A 91 4.16 16.20 -2.50
C GLN A 91 4.15 15.90 -4.00
N GLY A 92 5.28 15.45 -4.55
CA GLY A 92 5.42 15.20 -5.97
C GLY A 92 5.72 16.46 -6.79
N VAL A 93 6.01 16.24 -8.07
CA VAL A 93 6.31 17.28 -9.07
C VAL A 93 5.20 17.25 -10.11
N ASP A 94 4.75 18.42 -10.54
CA ASP A 94 3.76 18.54 -11.62
C ASP A 94 4.42 18.17 -12.96
N ALA A 95 3.89 17.15 -13.63
CA ALA A 95 4.38 16.69 -14.92
C ALA A 95 4.37 17.78 -16.01
N ARG A 96 3.44 18.74 -15.92
CA ARG A 96 3.30 19.84 -16.89
C ARG A 96 4.46 20.84 -16.86
N LEU A 97 5.15 20.91 -15.73
CA LEU A 97 6.29 21.79 -15.53
C LEU A 97 7.62 21.11 -15.86
N PHE A 98 7.60 19.82 -16.23
CA PHE A 98 8.82 19.07 -16.47
C PHE A 98 9.50 19.48 -17.77
N THR A 99 10.81 19.71 -17.68
CA THR A 99 11.66 20.04 -18.83
C THR A 99 12.88 19.11 -18.86
N PRO A 100 13.56 18.94 -20.00
CA PRO A 100 14.82 18.16 -20.07
C PRO A 100 15.87 18.69 -19.09
N HIS A 101 15.92 20.00 -18.87
CA HIS A 101 16.83 20.61 -17.90
C HIS A 101 16.52 20.15 -16.48
N MET A 102 15.24 20.12 -16.07
CA MET A 102 14.82 19.62 -14.75
C MET A 102 15.16 18.15 -14.57
N ALA A 103 14.89 17.30 -15.57
CA ALA A 103 15.25 15.88 -15.53
C ALA A 103 16.74 15.69 -15.24
N LYS A 104 17.60 16.46 -15.92
CA LYS A 104 19.06 16.46 -15.72
C LYS A 104 19.46 16.93 -14.32
N GLN A 105 18.77 17.92 -13.75
CA GLN A 105 19.03 18.37 -12.37
C GLN A 105 18.59 17.33 -11.34
N PHE A 106 17.43 16.69 -11.51
CA PHE A 106 16.98 15.61 -10.63
C PHE A 106 17.93 14.39 -10.65
N ALA A 107 18.52 14.08 -11.80
CA ALA A 107 19.50 13.01 -11.90
C ALA A 107 20.82 13.28 -11.13
N ARG A 108 21.13 14.54 -10.82
CA ARG A 108 22.33 14.93 -10.06
C ARG A 108 22.15 14.82 -8.55
N ILE A 109 20.92 14.74 -8.07
CA ILE A 109 20.60 14.60 -6.63
C ILE A 109 20.22 13.16 -6.30
N ALA A 110 20.43 12.76 -5.06
CA ALA A 110 20.10 11.41 -4.59
C ALA A 110 18.58 11.28 -4.33
N ILE A 111 17.76 11.55 -5.36
CA ILE A 111 16.30 11.42 -5.25
C ILE A 111 15.88 9.95 -5.38
N ASN A 112 15.00 9.47 -4.47
CA ASN A 112 14.52 8.09 -4.51
C ASN A 112 13.33 7.88 -3.56
N PRO A 113 12.11 7.69 -4.09
CA PRO A 113 11.72 7.79 -5.50
C PRO A 113 11.53 9.24 -5.97
N LEU A 114 11.56 9.48 -7.27
CA LEU A 114 11.05 10.73 -7.84
C LEU A 114 9.52 10.61 -7.96
N ARG A 115 8.79 11.51 -7.29
CA ARG A 115 7.33 11.56 -7.40
C ARG A 115 6.90 12.51 -8.49
N ILE A 116 6.08 12.01 -9.43
CA ILE A 116 5.49 12.82 -10.49
C ILE A 116 3.98 12.60 -10.45
N ALA A 117 3.22 13.70 -10.36
CA ALA A 117 1.76 13.64 -10.26
C ALA A 117 1.11 13.12 -11.55
N PHE A 118 0.10 12.25 -11.41
CA PHE A 118 -0.74 11.74 -12.50
C PHE A 118 -2.21 11.75 -12.07
N ASP A 119 -2.77 12.96 -11.93
CA ASP A 119 -4.08 13.17 -11.28
C ASP A 119 -5.27 12.89 -12.20
N ASN A 120 -5.11 13.05 -13.52
CA ASN A 120 -6.17 12.76 -14.49
C ASN A 120 -5.61 12.33 -15.85
N MET A 121 -6.47 11.76 -16.69
CA MET A 121 -6.10 11.27 -18.02
C MET A 121 -5.72 12.37 -19.02
N ALA A 122 -6.17 13.61 -18.81
CA ALA A 122 -5.85 14.72 -19.71
C ALA A 122 -4.34 15.06 -19.74
N ILE A 123 -3.60 14.73 -18.66
CA ILE A 123 -2.15 14.95 -18.61
C ILE A 123 -1.33 13.72 -19.00
N LYS A 124 -1.95 12.66 -19.54
CA LYS A 124 -1.29 11.39 -19.88
C LYS A 124 0.01 11.58 -20.66
N ASP A 125 -0.06 12.29 -21.80
CA ASP A 125 1.09 12.41 -22.70
C ASP A 125 2.22 13.22 -22.08
N THR A 126 1.87 14.25 -21.33
CA THR A 126 2.83 15.07 -20.57
C THR A 126 3.50 14.23 -19.46
N TYR A 127 2.72 13.42 -18.74
CA TYR A 127 3.22 12.52 -17.72
C TYR A 127 4.20 11.49 -18.29
N VAL A 128 3.79 10.80 -19.37
CA VAL A 128 4.63 9.80 -20.05
C VAL A 128 5.92 10.43 -20.56
N SER A 129 5.84 11.63 -21.14
CA SER A 129 7.02 12.38 -21.58
C SER A 129 7.97 12.71 -20.44
N ALA A 130 7.44 13.17 -19.29
CA ALA A 130 8.24 13.46 -18.11
C ALA A 130 8.98 12.22 -17.57
N ILE A 131 8.29 11.07 -17.50
CA ILE A 131 8.91 9.78 -17.10
C ILE A 131 10.04 9.40 -18.08
N LYS A 132 9.80 9.49 -19.41
CA LYS A 132 10.80 9.16 -20.43
C LYS A 132 12.02 10.08 -20.37
N MET A 133 11.83 11.38 -20.20
CA MET A 133 12.95 12.33 -20.01
C MET A 133 13.79 11.97 -18.77
N CYS A 134 13.15 11.64 -17.66
CA CYS A 134 13.85 11.25 -16.44
C CYS A 134 14.60 9.92 -16.60
N GLN A 135 14.00 8.97 -17.28
CA GLN A 135 14.61 7.66 -17.57
C GLN A 135 15.87 7.82 -18.44
N GLN A 136 15.84 8.69 -19.44
CA GLN A 136 16.99 9.00 -20.30
C GLN A 136 18.18 9.58 -19.50
N GLU A 137 17.91 10.35 -18.44
CA GLU A 137 18.92 10.89 -17.53
C GLU A 137 19.35 9.87 -16.43
N GLY A 138 18.89 8.62 -16.51
CA GLY A 138 19.31 7.52 -15.63
C GLY A 138 18.48 7.34 -14.37
N LEU A 139 17.39 8.07 -14.18
CA LEU A 139 16.44 7.83 -13.10
C LEU A 139 15.66 6.54 -13.37
N ARG A 140 15.47 5.70 -12.33
CA ARG A 140 14.83 4.38 -12.47
C ARG A 140 13.73 4.14 -11.48
N LYS A 141 13.57 4.96 -10.44
CA LYS A 141 12.60 4.76 -9.37
C LYS A 141 11.68 5.96 -9.25
N PHE A 142 10.41 5.71 -9.52
CA PHE A 142 9.34 6.70 -9.53
C PHE A 142 8.22 6.29 -8.58
N SER A 143 7.39 7.25 -8.21
CA SER A 143 6.12 6.99 -7.53
C SER A 143 5.11 8.07 -7.84
N ASN A 144 3.84 7.77 -7.61
CA ASN A 144 2.76 8.74 -7.64
C ASN A 144 1.62 8.37 -6.70
N TYR A 145 0.82 9.35 -6.34
CA TYR A 145 -0.51 9.16 -5.81
C TYR A 145 -1.50 9.24 -6.96
N ILE A 146 -2.45 8.32 -7.01
CA ILE A 146 -3.51 8.31 -8.01
C ILE A 146 -4.83 8.50 -7.29
N LEU A 147 -5.38 9.71 -7.34
CA LEU A 147 -6.67 9.99 -6.76
C LEU A 147 -7.77 9.31 -7.56
N TYR A 148 -8.76 8.74 -6.85
CA TYR A 148 -9.97 8.20 -7.43
C TYR A 148 -11.17 8.64 -6.59
N ASN A 149 -12.38 8.48 -7.12
CA ASN A 149 -13.61 8.92 -6.47
C ASN A 149 -13.77 10.46 -6.42
N PHE A 150 -13.30 11.16 -7.46
CA PHE A 150 -13.47 12.61 -7.62
C PHE A 150 -14.34 12.90 -8.84
N ASN A 151 -13.84 13.66 -9.82
CA ASN A 151 -14.52 13.94 -11.07
C ASN A 151 -14.14 12.96 -12.20
N ASP A 152 -13.28 12.00 -11.87
CA ASP A 152 -12.84 10.93 -12.76
C ASP A 152 -13.88 9.81 -12.84
N GLU A 153 -13.88 9.09 -13.95
CA GLU A 153 -14.63 7.84 -14.07
C GLU A 153 -13.84 6.67 -13.46
N PRO A 154 -14.52 5.61 -12.97
CA PRO A 154 -13.84 4.42 -12.46
C PRO A 154 -12.78 3.86 -13.41
N ILE A 155 -13.06 3.89 -14.72
CA ILE A 155 -12.13 3.41 -15.75
C ILE A 155 -10.84 4.21 -15.84
N ASP A 156 -10.84 5.48 -15.46
CA ASP A 156 -9.63 6.32 -15.48
C ASP A 156 -8.61 5.89 -14.43
N LEU A 157 -9.07 5.34 -13.30
CA LEU A 157 -8.19 4.71 -12.32
C LEU A 157 -7.45 3.52 -12.96
N TYR A 158 -8.19 2.62 -13.61
CA TYR A 158 -7.62 1.45 -14.29
C TYR A 158 -6.59 1.86 -15.35
N ARG A 159 -6.96 2.81 -16.22
CA ARG A 159 -6.11 3.30 -17.31
C ARG A 159 -4.81 3.91 -16.79
N ARG A 160 -4.87 4.76 -15.76
CA ARG A 160 -3.68 5.38 -15.15
C ARG A 160 -2.75 4.35 -14.51
N LEU A 161 -3.30 3.36 -13.81
CA LEU A 161 -2.52 2.27 -13.24
C LEU A 161 -1.88 1.40 -14.33
N LYS A 162 -2.64 1.04 -15.37
CA LYS A 162 -2.15 0.24 -16.50
C LYS A 162 -1.00 0.92 -17.22
N ILE A 163 -1.11 2.23 -17.51
CA ILE A 163 -0.03 3.03 -18.12
C ILE A 163 1.25 2.93 -17.27
N ASN A 164 1.15 3.05 -15.95
CA ASN A 164 2.32 2.98 -15.07
C ASN A 164 2.98 1.59 -15.12
N VAL A 165 2.20 0.53 -15.11
CA VAL A 165 2.73 -0.84 -15.19
C VAL A 165 3.34 -1.12 -16.56
N GLU A 166 2.71 -0.65 -17.65
CA GLU A 166 3.24 -0.76 -19.01
C GLU A 166 4.56 0.01 -19.17
N LEU A 167 4.66 1.23 -18.64
CA LEU A 167 5.91 2.00 -18.62
C LEU A 167 7.03 1.31 -17.83
N CYS A 168 6.70 0.61 -16.74
CA CYS A 168 7.69 -0.17 -16.00
C CYS A 168 8.32 -1.24 -16.87
N GLU A 169 7.52 -1.95 -17.68
CA GLU A 169 8.02 -3.00 -18.58
C GLU A 169 8.74 -2.42 -19.81
N GLU A 170 8.16 -1.36 -20.44
CA GLU A 170 8.73 -0.71 -21.63
C GLU A 170 10.12 -0.10 -21.37
N LEU A 171 10.28 0.58 -20.22
CA LEU A 171 11.45 1.42 -19.94
C LEU A 171 12.43 0.80 -18.93
N ASP A 172 12.15 -0.40 -18.43
CA ASP A 172 12.89 -1.08 -17.36
C ASP A 172 13.10 -0.18 -16.12
N ILE A 173 11.97 0.34 -15.60
CA ILE A 173 11.91 1.23 -14.44
C ILE A 173 10.93 0.69 -13.39
N ASP A 174 10.97 1.24 -12.18
CA ASP A 174 9.99 1.00 -11.13
C ASP A 174 9.11 2.24 -10.95
N ILE A 175 7.81 2.10 -11.11
CA ILE A 175 6.81 3.12 -10.75
C ILE A 175 5.92 2.52 -9.67
N TYR A 176 5.92 3.10 -8.48
CA TYR A 176 5.05 2.70 -7.37
C TYR A 176 3.84 3.65 -7.31
N SER A 177 2.68 3.13 -7.68
CA SER A 177 1.42 3.87 -7.68
C SER A 177 0.65 3.58 -6.40
N PHE A 178 0.18 4.65 -5.73
CA PHE A 178 -0.59 4.58 -4.50
C PHE A 178 -2.00 5.15 -4.76
N PRO A 179 -2.99 4.31 -5.11
CA PRO A 179 -4.37 4.77 -5.25
C PRO A 179 -4.91 5.31 -3.93
N MET A 180 -5.48 6.51 -3.96
CA MET A 180 -6.03 7.18 -2.79
C MET A 180 -7.46 7.62 -3.06
N LYS A 181 -8.39 7.26 -2.17
CA LYS A 181 -9.76 7.75 -2.24
C LYS A 181 -9.78 9.26 -1.97
N TYR A 182 -10.35 10.03 -2.89
CA TYR A 182 -10.59 11.44 -2.67
C TYR A 182 -11.65 11.67 -1.59
N HIS A 183 -11.40 12.66 -0.76
CA HIS A 183 -12.36 13.22 0.19
C HIS A 183 -12.33 14.74 0.07
N PRO A 184 -13.48 15.42 0.01
CA PRO A 184 -13.54 16.87 0.02
C PRO A 184 -12.90 17.45 1.29
N LEU A 185 -12.16 18.55 1.12
CA LEU A 185 -11.44 19.19 2.22
C LEU A 185 -12.12 20.50 2.72
N PHE A 186 -12.85 21.21 1.86
CA PHE A 186 -13.25 22.59 2.08
C PHE A 186 -14.73 22.90 1.79
N ASP A 187 -15.55 21.92 1.44
CA ASP A 187 -16.96 22.09 1.14
C ASP A 187 -17.87 21.49 2.24
N GLU A 188 -19.19 21.47 1.98
CA GLU A 188 -20.20 20.90 2.87
C GLU A 188 -19.98 19.41 3.15
N HIS A 189 -19.26 18.70 2.27
CA HIS A 189 -18.87 17.31 2.44
C HIS A 189 -17.48 17.14 3.10
N SER A 190 -16.92 18.23 3.63
CA SER A 190 -15.65 18.21 4.34
C SER A 190 -15.72 17.20 5.50
N HIS A 191 -14.72 16.31 5.53
CA HIS A 191 -14.62 15.21 6.49
C HIS A 191 -15.65 14.07 6.32
N ASP A 192 -16.52 14.11 5.31
CA ASP A 192 -17.42 12.98 5.03
C ASP A 192 -16.62 11.80 4.44
N ARG A 193 -16.45 10.76 5.25
CA ARG A 193 -15.77 9.52 4.85
C ARG A 193 -16.58 8.70 3.86
N ASN A 194 -17.89 8.93 3.81
CA ASN A 194 -18.80 8.23 2.91
C ASN A 194 -18.99 8.96 1.58
N TYR A 195 -18.32 10.11 1.39
CA TYR A 195 -18.38 10.85 0.14
C TYR A 195 -18.13 9.93 -1.07
N ILE A 196 -19.03 10.04 -2.04
CA ILE A 196 -18.96 9.34 -3.32
C ILE A 196 -18.93 10.38 -4.44
N GLY A 197 -17.92 10.30 -5.29
CA GLY A 197 -17.77 11.17 -6.45
C GLY A 197 -18.89 10.99 -7.45
N LYS A 198 -19.18 12.03 -8.22
CA LYS A 198 -20.33 12.10 -9.13
C LYS A 198 -20.43 10.92 -10.14
N GLN A 199 -19.29 10.39 -10.59
CA GLN A 199 -19.22 9.26 -11.55
C GLN A 199 -19.00 7.90 -10.85
N TRP A 200 -18.99 7.89 -9.52
CA TRP A 200 -18.73 6.72 -8.70
C TRP A 200 -19.99 6.26 -7.98
N ASN A 201 -19.95 5.05 -7.45
CA ASN A 201 -20.95 4.52 -6.55
C ASN A 201 -20.28 3.78 -5.39
N MET A 202 -21.04 3.50 -4.33
CA MET A 202 -20.51 2.87 -3.11
C MET A 202 -19.92 1.49 -3.41
N LYS A 203 -20.57 0.68 -4.26
CA LYS A 203 -20.11 -0.65 -4.61
C LYS A 203 -18.74 -0.61 -5.29
N TYR A 204 -18.53 0.28 -6.25
CA TYR A 204 -17.25 0.44 -6.94
C TYR A 204 -16.14 0.89 -6.01
N VAL A 205 -16.42 1.87 -5.15
CA VAL A 205 -15.46 2.34 -4.15
C VAL A 205 -15.03 1.23 -3.20
N ARG A 206 -15.97 0.44 -2.68
CA ARG A 206 -15.69 -0.72 -1.81
C ARG A 206 -14.85 -1.78 -2.53
N SER A 207 -15.18 -2.10 -3.77
CA SER A 207 -14.42 -3.08 -4.57
C SER A 207 -12.99 -2.63 -4.82
N VAL A 208 -12.77 -1.35 -5.17
CA VAL A 208 -11.41 -0.80 -5.27
C VAL A 208 -10.67 -0.93 -3.95
N GLN A 209 -11.31 -0.60 -2.81
CA GLN A 209 -10.71 -0.75 -1.49
C GLN A 209 -10.37 -2.20 -1.17
N ALA A 210 -11.23 -3.17 -1.54
CA ALA A 210 -10.96 -4.58 -1.37
C ALA A 210 -9.73 -5.02 -2.20
N VAL A 211 -9.62 -4.59 -3.46
CA VAL A 211 -8.43 -4.84 -4.29
C VAL A 211 -7.18 -4.21 -3.65
N LEU A 212 -7.28 -2.98 -3.15
CA LEU A 212 -6.16 -2.30 -2.49
C LEU A 212 -5.72 -2.97 -1.19
N ASN A 213 -6.64 -3.58 -0.44
CA ASN A 213 -6.29 -4.37 0.74
C ASN A 213 -5.43 -5.58 0.36
N VAL A 214 -5.76 -6.30 -0.71
CA VAL A 214 -4.97 -7.46 -1.20
C VAL A 214 -3.62 -7.04 -1.77
N THR A 215 -3.54 -5.88 -2.42
CA THR A 215 -2.31 -5.33 -3.01
C THR A 215 -1.50 -4.47 -2.02
N LYS A 216 -1.94 -4.36 -0.76
CA LYS A 216 -1.33 -3.53 0.29
C LYS A 216 -1.24 -2.05 -0.09
N GLY A 217 -2.20 -1.56 -0.86
CA GLY A 217 -2.32 -0.16 -1.26
C GLY A 217 -1.25 0.33 -2.24
N CYS A 218 -0.48 -0.56 -2.86
CA CYS A 218 0.58 -0.19 -3.77
C CYS A 218 0.57 -1.06 -5.02
N ILE A 219 0.60 -0.42 -6.18
CA ILE A 219 0.70 -1.08 -7.48
C ILE A 219 2.06 -0.74 -8.07
N GLY A 220 2.89 -1.73 -8.26
CA GLY A 220 4.23 -1.60 -8.86
C GLY A 220 4.34 -2.36 -10.16
N ARG A 221 5.57 -2.66 -10.57
CA ARG A 221 5.90 -3.45 -11.76
C ARG A 221 5.26 -4.84 -11.72
N GLY A 222 4.90 -5.37 -12.87
CA GLY A 222 4.40 -6.73 -13.09
C GLY A 222 3.01 -6.78 -13.70
N LEU A 223 2.93 -6.89 -15.02
CA LEU A 223 1.66 -7.01 -15.76
C LEU A 223 0.78 -8.17 -15.29
N SER A 224 1.37 -9.33 -15.02
CA SER A 224 0.62 -10.50 -14.55
C SER A 224 -0.06 -10.25 -13.20
N PHE A 225 0.62 -9.57 -12.30
CA PHE A 225 0.05 -9.18 -11.00
C PHE A 225 -1.07 -8.14 -11.20
N PHE A 226 -0.83 -7.13 -12.03
CA PHE A 226 -1.82 -6.11 -12.34
C PHE A 226 -3.10 -6.71 -12.95
N TYR A 227 -2.95 -7.58 -13.96
CA TYR A 227 -4.08 -8.25 -14.60
C TYR A 227 -4.87 -9.13 -13.62
N ARG A 228 -4.19 -9.79 -12.71
CA ARG A 228 -4.88 -10.56 -11.67
C ARG A 228 -5.64 -9.69 -10.69
N ALA A 229 -5.14 -8.49 -10.37
CA ALA A 229 -5.75 -7.57 -9.43
C ALA A 229 -6.90 -6.75 -10.04
N PHE A 230 -6.71 -6.24 -11.25
CA PHE A 230 -7.58 -5.26 -11.88
C PHE A 230 -8.24 -5.73 -13.20
N GLY A 231 -7.93 -6.93 -13.68
CA GLY A 231 -8.38 -7.43 -14.98
C GLY A 231 -7.43 -7.07 -16.12
N ARG A 232 -7.53 -7.79 -17.24
CA ARG A 232 -6.74 -7.57 -18.46
C ARG A 232 -7.36 -6.51 -19.37
N THR A 233 -8.68 -6.41 -19.34
CA THR A 233 -9.50 -5.52 -20.15
C THR A 233 -10.34 -4.61 -19.28
N GLU A 234 -10.85 -3.55 -19.85
CA GLU A 234 -11.79 -2.63 -19.18
C GLU A 234 -13.07 -3.37 -18.75
N LYS A 235 -13.55 -4.32 -19.55
CA LYS A 235 -14.69 -5.17 -19.17
C LYS A 235 -14.37 -5.98 -17.90
N GLU A 236 -13.25 -6.72 -17.89
CA GLU A 236 -12.85 -7.48 -16.71
C GLU A 236 -12.66 -6.61 -15.46
N PHE A 237 -12.22 -5.36 -15.64
CA PHE A 237 -12.13 -4.41 -14.54
C PHE A 237 -13.49 -4.11 -13.95
N PHE A 238 -14.50 -3.81 -14.78
CA PHE A 238 -15.87 -3.59 -14.30
C PHE A 238 -16.49 -4.85 -13.68
N ASP A 239 -16.20 -6.03 -14.21
CA ASP A 239 -16.62 -7.29 -13.63
C ASP A 239 -16.00 -7.47 -12.20
N ILE A 240 -14.75 -7.09 -12.00
CA ILE A 240 -14.13 -7.06 -10.66
C ILE A 240 -14.79 -6.01 -9.74
N LEU A 241 -15.16 -4.85 -10.26
CA LEU A 241 -15.88 -3.85 -9.46
C LEU A 241 -17.26 -4.33 -9.00
N LEU A 242 -17.92 -5.18 -9.78
CA LEU A 242 -19.18 -5.83 -9.42
C LEU A 242 -18.98 -7.03 -8.48
N MET A 243 -17.81 -7.66 -8.49
CA MET A 243 -17.54 -8.87 -7.72
C MET A 243 -17.79 -8.65 -6.21
N PRO A 244 -18.39 -9.63 -5.49
CA PRO A 244 -18.52 -9.57 -4.04
C PRO A 244 -17.18 -9.32 -3.35
N ASP A 245 -17.13 -8.44 -2.34
CA ASP A 245 -15.90 -8.04 -1.65
C ASP A 245 -15.15 -9.25 -1.07
N ALA A 246 -15.89 -10.24 -0.54
CA ALA A 246 -15.34 -11.49 -0.04
C ALA A 246 -14.60 -12.28 -1.14
N MET A 247 -15.12 -12.31 -2.37
CA MET A 247 -14.45 -12.97 -3.50
C MET A 247 -13.18 -12.24 -3.92
N ILE A 248 -13.13 -10.92 -3.81
CA ILE A 248 -11.92 -10.14 -4.08
C ILE A 248 -10.86 -10.44 -3.00
N LEU A 249 -11.25 -10.38 -1.72
CA LEU A 249 -10.36 -10.54 -0.56
C LEU A 249 -9.83 -11.97 -0.42
N TYR A 250 -10.70 -12.96 -0.62
CA TYR A 250 -10.43 -14.38 -0.37
C TYR A 250 -10.44 -15.20 -1.67
N ARG A 251 -9.88 -14.67 -2.74
CA ARG A 251 -9.90 -15.25 -4.10
C ARG A 251 -9.50 -16.73 -4.13
N PHE A 252 -8.43 -17.13 -3.43
CA PHE A 252 -7.99 -18.52 -3.37
C PHE A 252 -9.00 -19.45 -2.70
N PHE A 253 -9.76 -18.95 -1.72
CA PHE A 253 -10.81 -19.74 -1.07
C PHE A 253 -11.95 -20.02 -2.05
N PHE A 254 -12.36 -19.04 -2.83
CA PHE A 254 -13.42 -19.22 -3.83
C PHE A 254 -12.95 -20.08 -5.02
N GLU A 255 -11.69 -20.00 -5.43
CA GLU A 255 -11.07 -20.91 -6.39
C GLU A 255 -11.08 -22.38 -5.85
N TRP A 256 -10.80 -22.54 -4.56
CA TRP A 256 -10.87 -23.86 -3.92
C TRP A 256 -12.32 -24.38 -3.83
N LEU A 257 -13.30 -23.54 -3.44
CA LEU A 257 -14.72 -23.91 -3.44
C LEU A 257 -15.19 -24.35 -4.83
N GLU A 258 -14.73 -23.69 -5.88
CA GLU A 258 -14.97 -24.05 -7.27
C GLU A 258 -14.44 -25.45 -7.58
N SER A 259 -13.21 -25.75 -7.17
CA SER A 259 -12.59 -27.08 -7.36
C SER A 259 -13.34 -28.21 -6.65
N LYS A 260 -14.19 -27.90 -5.65
CA LYS A 260 -15.05 -28.82 -4.92
C LYS A 260 -16.49 -28.84 -5.42
N GLY A 261 -16.80 -28.12 -6.49
CA GLY A 261 -18.13 -28.04 -7.06
C GLY A 261 -19.15 -27.29 -6.20
N HIS A 262 -18.69 -26.39 -5.34
CA HIS A 262 -19.58 -25.64 -4.42
C HIS A 262 -20.46 -24.64 -5.18
N LYS A 263 -21.72 -24.46 -4.71
CA LYS A 263 -22.69 -23.57 -5.36
C LYS A 263 -22.29 -22.10 -5.32
N LEU A 264 -21.58 -21.64 -4.28
CA LEU A 264 -21.05 -20.28 -4.14
C LEU A 264 -19.64 -20.21 -4.69
N SER A 265 -19.45 -20.54 -5.94
CA SER A 265 -18.14 -20.47 -6.62
C SER A 265 -18.02 -19.22 -7.49
N LYS A 266 -16.77 -18.79 -7.71
CA LYS A 266 -16.46 -17.67 -8.61
C LYS A 266 -16.99 -17.96 -10.02
N TYR A 267 -16.80 -19.15 -10.55
CA TYR A 267 -17.28 -19.58 -11.86
C TYR A 267 -18.81 -19.43 -12.01
N ARG A 268 -19.60 -19.83 -10.98
CA ARG A 268 -21.05 -19.67 -11.03
C ARG A 268 -21.44 -18.19 -11.03
N TRP A 269 -20.78 -17.37 -10.20
CA TRP A 269 -21.03 -15.94 -10.19
C TRP A 269 -20.71 -15.31 -11.56
N GLU A 270 -19.54 -15.61 -12.13
CA GLU A 270 -19.13 -15.12 -13.46
C GLU A 270 -20.14 -15.51 -14.53
N ARG A 271 -20.60 -16.76 -14.54
CA ARG A 271 -21.59 -17.23 -15.52
C ARG A 271 -22.92 -16.47 -15.44
N ILE A 272 -23.37 -16.12 -14.23
CA ILE A 272 -24.60 -15.32 -14.06
C ILE A 272 -24.36 -13.91 -14.58
N ILE A 273 -23.29 -13.25 -14.16
CA ILE A 273 -22.95 -11.88 -14.58
C ILE A 273 -22.71 -11.76 -16.09
N ASP A 274 -22.04 -12.73 -16.69
CA ASP A 274 -21.81 -12.75 -18.13
C ASP A 274 -23.11 -12.97 -18.94
N GLY A 275 -24.09 -13.59 -18.34
CA GLY A 275 -25.43 -13.79 -18.93
C GLY A 275 -26.34 -12.56 -18.87
N LEU A 276 -26.00 -11.53 -18.07
CA LEU A 276 -26.79 -10.32 -17.94
C LEU A 276 -26.53 -9.34 -19.09
N SER A 277 -27.61 -8.72 -19.57
CA SER A 277 -27.53 -7.54 -20.44
C SER A 277 -26.96 -6.33 -19.68
N GLU A 278 -26.49 -5.32 -20.38
CA GLU A 278 -25.98 -4.09 -19.76
C GLU A 278 -27.06 -3.35 -18.94
N ALA A 279 -28.34 -3.43 -19.34
CA ALA A 279 -29.46 -2.87 -18.59
C ALA A 279 -29.69 -3.62 -17.27
N GLU A 280 -29.61 -4.95 -17.27
CA GLU A 280 -29.72 -5.77 -16.05
C GLU A 280 -28.55 -5.56 -15.11
N LYS A 281 -27.32 -5.39 -15.64
CA LYS A 281 -26.16 -5.03 -14.83
C LYS A 281 -26.34 -3.66 -14.18
N ALA A 282 -26.80 -2.66 -14.95
CA ALA A 282 -27.05 -1.32 -14.40
C ALA A 282 -28.09 -1.37 -13.27
N HIS A 283 -29.20 -2.08 -13.47
CA HIS A 283 -30.22 -2.28 -12.44
C HIS A 283 -29.70 -3.05 -11.22
N PHE A 284 -28.84 -4.05 -11.44
CA PHE A 284 -28.20 -4.77 -10.34
C PHE A 284 -27.24 -3.86 -9.53
N ILE A 285 -26.52 -2.94 -10.19
CA ILE A 285 -25.68 -1.93 -9.53
C ILE A 285 -26.55 -1.00 -8.67
N GLU A 286 -27.69 -0.53 -9.18
CA GLU A 286 -28.63 0.28 -8.42
C GLU A 286 -29.11 -0.47 -7.16
N PHE A 287 -29.49 -1.73 -7.31
CA PHE A 287 -29.88 -2.57 -6.18
C PHE A 287 -28.76 -2.70 -5.14
N LEU A 288 -27.50 -2.94 -5.55
CA LEU A 288 -26.37 -3.05 -4.63
C LEU A 288 -26.00 -1.74 -3.91
N ASN A 289 -26.48 -0.60 -4.39
CA ASN A 289 -26.26 0.72 -3.78
C ASN A 289 -27.50 1.27 -3.08
N SER A 290 -28.68 0.59 -3.17
CA SER A 290 -29.89 0.96 -2.44
C SER A 290 -29.77 0.53 -0.98
N GLU A 291 -30.42 1.28 -0.10
CA GLU A 291 -30.58 0.92 1.32
C GLU A 291 -31.81 0.02 1.53
N ASP A 292 -32.62 -0.24 0.47
CA ASP A 292 -33.81 -1.06 0.54
C ASP A 292 -33.45 -2.55 0.55
N ASP A 293 -33.84 -3.22 1.62
CA ASP A 293 -33.70 -4.68 1.77
C ASP A 293 -34.71 -5.47 0.91
N GLU A 294 -35.74 -4.82 0.34
CA GLU A 294 -36.71 -5.42 -0.56
C GLU A 294 -36.10 -5.57 -1.96
N ALA A 295 -35.50 -6.74 -2.20
CA ALA A 295 -35.01 -7.10 -3.52
C ALA A 295 -36.17 -7.12 -4.52
N PRO A 296 -36.03 -6.44 -5.69
CA PRO A 296 -36.96 -6.64 -6.79
C PRO A 296 -37.08 -8.14 -7.10
N GLN A 297 -38.29 -8.64 -7.33
CA GLN A 297 -38.55 -10.06 -7.66
C GLN A 297 -38.04 -10.40 -9.07
N LEU A 298 -36.75 -10.27 -9.31
CA LEU A 298 -36.09 -10.59 -10.57
C LEU A 298 -35.18 -11.80 -10.35
N ALA A 299 -35.34 -12.82 -11.20
CA ALA A 299 -34.67 -14.11 -11.06
C ALA A 299 -33.14 -13.99 -10.90
N TYR A 300 -32.49 -13.10 -11.65
CA TYR A 300 -31.04 -12.92 -11.56
C TYR A 300 -30.59 -12.24 -10.26
N ILE A 301 -31.42 -11.38 -9.65
CA ILE A 301 -31.12 -10.76 -8.36
C ILE A 301 -31.20 -11.83 -7.27
N GLU A 302 -32.22 -12.68 -7.29
CA GLU A 302 -32.36 -13.80 -6.36
C GLU A 302 -31.20 -14.80 -6.47
N GLU A 303 -30.68 -15.03 -7.67
CA GLU A 303 -29.50 -15.88 -7.88
C GLU A 303 -28.19 -15.24 -7.42
N LEU A 304 -28.07 -13.92 -7.53
CA LEU A 304 -26.84 -13.18 -7.17
C LEU A 304 -26.78 -12.79 -5.69
N LYS A 305 -27.92 -12.47 -5.08
CA LYS A 305 -28.02 -12.02 -3.66
C LYS A 305 -27.18 -12.87 -2.69
N PRO A 306 -27.19 -14.22 -2.75
CA PRO A 306 -26.44 -15.06 -1.82
C PRO A 306 -24.92 -14.85 -1.84
N PHE A 307 -24.35 -14.31 -2.94
CA PHE A 307 -22.92 -14.02 -3.04
C PHE A 307 -22.52 -12.73 -2.30
N TYR A 308 -23.47 -11.83 -2.01
CA TYR A 308 -23.23 -10.52 -1.41
C TYR A 308 -23.67 -10.45 0.07
N VAL A 309 -24.29 -11.49 0.58
CA VAL A 309 -24.55 -11.61 2.01
C VAL A 309 -23.24 -11.91 2.72
N ASN A 310 -22.92 -11.15 3.77
CA ASN A 310 -21.70 -11.29 4.55
C ASN A 310 -21.48 -12.75 4.99
N LEU A 311 -20.36 -13.30 4.53
CA LEU A 311 -19.82 -14.56 5.04
C LEU A 311 -19.12 -14.30 6.37
#